data_e674e21c8298f94f4b614430546a5a8b
#
_entry.id   e674e21c8298f94f4b614430546a5a8b
#
_cell.length_a   1.000
_cell.length_b   1.000
_cell.length_c   1.000
_cell.angle_alpha   90.00
_cell.angle_beta   90.00
_cell.angle_gamma   90.00
#
_symmetry.space_group_name_H-M   'P 1'
#
loop_
_entity.id
_entity.type
_entity.pdbx_description
1 polymer ?
#
loop_
_entity_poly.entity_id
_entity_poly.type
_entity_poly.pdbx_seq_one_letter_code
_entity_poly.pdbx_strand_id
1 'polypeptide(L)'
;MNVNGRVFDQAHAVVSVFDHGFLYGEGVYETLRTFNGQPFLFDRHMQRLRNSSRMLMLDVPLSDADLLRRCRQTMDAAGLGHGPADEAYIRILLTRGVGELSYDPGACPTPSVVVIVKAQVDPSVDAYERGVTLALVDVVRNHPGSVNPLIKSNNLLNNALAMQQAARRGAYEGVMRNFRGEIAECTTSNLFVVKDGVALTPPLESGLLPGITRAFLFEVGAEAGIPVREAVLRDNDLLKADEAFITSTTRGVVPATKVDDQAIGSGVPGPVTRALGAAYNQKAQELTRETEKRKA
;
A
#
# COMPACT_ATOMS: atom_id res chain seq x y z
N MET A 1 16.23 7.39 10.12
CA MET A 1 16.36 6.44 9.01
C MET A 1 17.38 5.37 9.38
N ASN A 2 17.21 4.14 8.90
CA ASN A 2 18.21 3.07 9.09
C ASN A 2 18.70 2.62 7.72
N VAL A 3 20.01 2.60 7.50
CA VAL A 3 20.64 2.12 6.26
C VAL A 3 21.60 1.00 6.66
N ASN A 4 21.33 -0.21 6.19
CA ASN A 4 22.14 -1.41 6.45
C ASN A 4 22.48 -1.63 7.95
N GLY A 5 21.52 -1.34 8.85
CA GLY A 5 21.66 -1.56 10.29
C GLY A 5 22.18 -0.36 11.10
N ARG A 6 22.57 0.72 10.44
CA ARG A 6 22.99 1.97 11.12
C ARG A 6 21.90 3.03 11.02
N VAL A 7 21.65 3.70 12.14
CA VAL A 7 20.67 4.80 12.21
C VAL A 7 21.34 6.12 11.87
N PHE A 8 20.67 6.91 11.04
CA PHE A 8 21.09 8.23 10.57
C PHE A 8 19.91 9.20 10.65
N ASP A 9 20.20 10.48 10.73
CA ASP A 9 19.23 11.52 10.42
C ASP A 9 18.91 11.57 8.90
N GLN A 10 17.98 12.41 8.52
CA GLN A 10 17.52 12.49 7.13
C GLN A 10 18.61 12.98 6.17
N ALA A 11 19.51 13.88 6.60
CA ALA A 11 20.53 14.46 5.75
C ALA A 11 21.69 13.49 5.46
N HIS A 12 21.95 12.56 6.39
CA HIS A 12 23.05 11.62 6.31
C HIS A 12 22.64 10.19 5.92
N ALA A 13 21.34 9.95 5.74
CA ALA A 13 20.82 8.66 5.25
C ALA A 13 20.96 8.56 3.73
N VAL A 14 22.14 8.15 3.25
CA VAL A 14 22.49 8.07 1.83
C VAL A 14 22.65 6.64 1.36
N VAL A 15 22.38 6.40 0.09
CA VAL A 15 22.66 5.15 -0.62
C VAL A 15 23.64 5.43 -1.77
N SER A 16 24.42 4.41 -2.16
CA SER A 16 25.34 4.52 -3.29
C SER A 16 24.59 4.76 -4.60
N VAL A 17 25.16 5.58 -5.49
CA VAL A 17 24.68 5.72 -6.87
C VAL A 17 24.84 4.43 -7.68
N PHE A 18 25.64 3.48 -7.23
CA PHE A 18 25.81 2.14 -7.78
C PHE A 18 24.87 1.10 -7.17
N ASP A 19 23.94 1.50 -6.30
CA ASP A 19 22.90 0.58 -5.83
C ASP A 19 21.91 0.29 -6.96
N HIS A 20 21.68 -0.97 -7.27
CA HIS A 20 20.80 -1.40 -8.37
C HIS A 20 19.33 -1.02 -8.14
N GLY A 21 18.93 -0.78 -6.90
CA GLY A 21 17.62 -0.18 -6.59
C GLY A 21 17.51 1.25 -7.11
N PHE A 22 18.63 2.02 -7.10
CA PHE A 22 18.69 3.35 -7.69
C PHE A 22 18.83 3.29 -9.21
N LEU A 23 19.75 2.46 -9.72
CA LEU A 23 20.06 2.39 -11.15
C LEU A 23 18.92 1.79 -12.00
N TYR A 24 18.31 0.70 -11.50
CA TYR A 24 17.40 -0.13 -12.30
C TYR A 24 16.01 -0.29 -11.65
N GLY A 25 15.80 0.26 -10.46
CA GLY A 25 14.58 -0.01 -9.69
C GLY A 25 14.51 -1.47 -9.19
N GLU A 26 15.65 -2.16 -9.13
CA GLU A 26 15.74 -3.57 -8.76
C GLU A 26 15.67 -3.72 -7.24
N GLY A 27 14.46 -3.91 -6.77
CA GLY A 27 14.17 -4.05 -5.34
C GLY A 27 12.68 -4.14 -5.06
N VAL A 28 12.39 -4.43 -3.81
CA VAL A 28 11.03 -4.54 -3.27
C VAL A 28 10.89 -3.67 -2.03
N TYR A 29 9.65 -3.33 -1.67
CA TYR A 29 9.43 -2.55 -0.48
C TYR A 29 8.14 -2.93 0.22
N GLU A 30 8.05 -2.59 1.50
CA GLU A 30 6.81 -2.58 2.26
C GLU A 30 6.56 -1.21 2.87
N THR A 31 5.29 -0.92 3.05
CA THR A 31 4.84 0.27 3.77
C THR A 31 3.87 -0.15 4.85
N LEU A 32 4.19 0.20 6.08
CA LEU A 32 3.37 -0.07 7.25
C LEU A 32 3.02 1.25 7.95
N ARG A 33 2.01 1.22 8.79
CA ARG A 33 1.76 2.22 9.83
C ARG A 33 1.68 1.53 11.18
N THR A 34 1.82 2.29 12.23
CA THR A 34 1.49 1.81 13.57
C THR A 34 0.04 2.13 13.93
N PHE A 35 -0.52 1.34 14.83
CA PHE A 35 -1.69 1.63 15.65
C PHE A 35 -1.31 1.32 17.11
N ASN A 36 -1.57 2.23 18.02
CA ASN A 36 -1.12 2.14 19.42
C ASN A 36 0.40 1.87 19.52
N GLY A 37 1.20 2.48 18.63
CA GLY A 37 2.65 2.28 18.55
C GLY A 37 3.10 0.91 18.03
N GLN A 38 2.19 0.01 17.66
CA GLN A 38 2.52 -1.31 17.13
C GLN A 38 2.43 -1.33 15.60
N PRO A 39 3.47 -1.80 14.86
CA PRO A 39 3.37 -2.01 13.41
C PRO A 39 2.20 -2.95 13.08
N PHE A 40 1.20 -2.41 12.38
CA PHE A 40 -0.05 -3.12 12.11
C PHE A 40 0.11 -4.20 11.05
N LEU A 41 -0.39 -5.40 11.32
CA LEU A 41 -0.33 -6.59 10.44
C LEU A 41 1.11 -6.88 9.93
N PHE A 42 2.10 -6.68 10.79
CA PHE A 42 3.53 -6.81 10.45
C PHE A 42 3.83 -8.14 9.75
N ASP A 43 3.33 -9.26 10.27
CA ASP A 43 3.61 -10.59 9.72
C ASP A 43 3.11 -10.74 8.28
N ARG A 44 1.93 -10.16 7.96
CA ARG A 44 1.37 -10.18 6.59
C ARG A 44 2.22 -9.33 5.64
N HIS A 45 2.73 -8.20 6.10
CA HIS A 45 3.68 -7.38 5.34
C HIS A 45 4.98 -8.12 5.07
N MET A 46 5.54 -8.81 6.06
CA MET A 46 6.76 -9.60 5.89
C MET A 46 6.55 -10.77 4.93
N GLN A 47 5.43 -11.45 5.02
CA GLN A 47 5.08 -12.50 4.06
C GLN A 47 5.03 -11.96 2.63
N ARG A 48 4.41 -10.79 2.40
CA ARG A 48 4.35 -10.17 1.06
C ARG A 48 5.72 -9.67 0.61
N LEU A 49 6.54 -9.09 1.50
CA LEU A 49 7.92 -8.72 1.21
C LEU A 49 8.72 -9.91 0.68
N ARG A 50 8.67 -11.05 1.40
CA ARG A 50 9.37 -12.27 1.01
C ARG A 50 8.84 -12.88 -0.29
N ASN A 51 7.53 -12.84 -0.52
CA ASN A 51 6.95 -13.27 -1.77
C ASN A 51 7.41 -12.39 -2.94
N SER A 52 7.39 -11.07 -2.78
CA SER A 52 7.87 -10.11 -3.78
C SER A 52 9.37 -10.31 -4.06
N SER A 53 10.16 -10.48 -3.03
CA SER A 53 11.60 -10.70 -3.11
C SER A 53 11.95 -12.00 -3.86
N ARG A 54 11.24 -13.10 -3.53
CA ARG A 54 11.41 -14.39 -4.21
C ARG A 54 11.11 -14.28 -5.72
N MET A 55 10.08 -13.52 -6.10
CA MET A 55 9.74 -13.32 -7.51
C MET A 55 10.81 -12.51 -8.27
N LEU A 56 11.65 -11.75 -7.58
CA LEU A 56 12.83 -11.06 -8.14
C LEU A 56 14.12 -11.88 -7.96
N MET A 57 14.06 -13.12 -7.43
CA MET A 57 15.24 -13.90 -7.05
C MET A 57 16.22 -13.07 -6.18
N LEU A 58 15.67 -12.34 -5.23
CA LEU A 58 16.38 -11.46 -4.31
C LEU A 58 16.24 -12.00 -2.88
N ASP A 59 17.34 -12.39 -2.26
CA ASP A 59 17.34 -12.90 -0.90
C ASP A 59 17.06 -11.79 0.11
N VAL A 60 16.22 -12.07 1.10
CA VAL A 60 16.01 -11.19 2.26
C VAL A 60 17.05 -11.56 3.32
N PRO A 61 18.08 -10.73 3.56
CA PRO A 61 19.24 -11.12 4.38
C PRO A 61 18.95 -11.08 5.89
N LEU A 62 17.72 -10.81 6.29
CA LEU A 62 17.30 -10.63 7.68
C LEU A 62 16.06 -11.51 7.99
N SER A 63 15.99 -12.00 9.23
CA SER A 63 14.77 -12.58 9.76
C SER A 63 13.68 -11.51 9.95
N ASP A 64 12.41 -11.92 10.08
CA ASP A 64 11.31 -10.98 10.38
C ASP A 64 11.51 -10.32 11.76
N ALA A 65 12.05 -11.05 12.72
CA ALA A 65 12.40 -10.50 14.03
C ALA A 65 13.49 -9.43 13.93
N ASP A 66 14.49 -9.62 13.06
CA ASP A 66 15.55 -8.63 12.84
C ASP A 66 15.01 -7.38 12.12
N LEU A 67 14.13 -7.55 11.14
CA LEU A 67 13.45 -6.44 10.48
C LEU A 67 12.59 -5.64 11.46
N LEU A 68 11.81 -6.33 12.31
CA LEU A 68 11.03 -5.68 13.36
C LEU A 68 11.91 -4.90 14.34
N ARG A 69 13.02 -5.51 14.77
CA ARG A 69 14.00 -4.85 15.64
C ARG A 69 14.55 -3.58 14.99
N ARG A 70 14.94 -3.61 13.71
CA ARG A 70 15.41 -2.42 12.97
C ARG A 70 14.32 -1.36 12.86
N CYS A 71 13.07 -1.75 12.60
CA CYS A 71 11.95 -0.80 12.60
C CYS A 71 11.81 -0.11 13.94
N ARG A 72 11.80 -0.86 15.06
CA ARG A 72 11.69 -0.30 16.42
C ARG A 72 12.84 0.62 16.75
N GLN A 73 14.09 0.20 16.56
CA GLN A 73 15.26 1.05 16.76
C GLN A 73 15.18 2.37 15.98
N THR A 74 14.61 2.32 14.77
CA THR A 74 14.46 3.51 13.94
C THR A 74 13.30 4.38 14.41
N MET A 75 12.21 3.77 14.91
CA MET A 75 11.08 4.47 15.54
C MET A 75 11.53 5.17 16.81
N ASP A 76 12.25 4.48 17.72
CA ASP A 76 12.78 5.02 18.95
C ASP A 76 13.71 6.22 18.70
N ALA A 77 14.62 6.09 17.73
CA ALA A 77 15.53 7.18 17.34
C ALA A 77 14.81 8.38 16.69
N ALA A 78 13.60 8.17 16.17
CA ALA A 78 12.75 9.23 15.62
C ALA A 78 11.76 9.80 16.64
N GLY A 79 11.67 9.24 17.86
CA GLY A 79 10.69 9.61 18.87
C GLY A 79 9.25 9.30 18.47
N LEU A 80 9.04 8.20 17.73
CA LEU A 80 7.74 7.82 17.15
C LEU A 80 7.33 6.41 17.52
N GLY A 81 6.01 6.14 17.49
CA GLY A 81 5.45 4.82 17.70
C GLY A 81 5.44 4.37 19.16
N HIS A 82 5.37 5.30 20.10
CA HIS A 82 5.24 5.02 21.53
C HIS A 82 3.78 4.97 22.01
N GLY A 83 2.84 5.38 21.14
CA GLY A 83 1.41 5.37 21.45
C GLY A 83 0.55 6.03 20.37
N PRO A 84 -0.74 6.26 20.67
CA PRO A 84 -1.68 6.80 19.67
C PRO A 84 -1.40 8.25 19.24
N ALA A 85 -0.60 9.00 20.02
CA ALA A 85 -0.32 10.41 19.74
C ALA A 85 0.85 10.60 18.74
N ASP A 86 1.68 9.58 18.54
CA ASP A 86 2.92 9.64 17.77
C ASP A 86 3.07 8.45 16.83
N GLU A 87 1.98 8.09 16.16
CA GLU A 87 1.95 6.98 15.21
C GLU A 87 2.99 7.14 14.09
N ALA A 88 3.59 6.04 13.70
CA ALA A 88 4.67 5.99 12.72
C ALA A 88 4.21 5.46 11.35
N TYR A 89 4.67 6.12 10.31
CA TYR A 89 4.82 5.57 8.97
C TYR A 89 6.16 4.85 8.89
N ILE A 90 6.17 3.62 8.43
CA ILE A 90 7.37 2.80 8.26
C ILE A 90 7.45 2.33 6.81
N ARG A 91 8.58 2.56 6.15
CA ARG A 91 8.88 1.99 4.84
C ARG A 91 10.15 1.15 4.91
N ILE A 92 10.03 -0.13 4.58
CA ILE A 92 11.15 -1.06 4.46
C ILE A 92 11.46 -1.21 2.97
N LEU A 93 12.69 -0.93 2.55
CA LEU A 93 13.16 -1.15 1.20
C LEU A 93 14.27 -2.20 1.22
N LEU A 94 14.20 -3.12 0.28
CA LEU A 94 15.22 -4.11 0.01
C LEU A 94 15.62 -3.97 -1.46
N THR A 95 16.88 -3.67 -1.72
CA THR A 95 17.41 -3.61 -3.09
C THR A 95 18.40 -4.73 -3.34
N ARG A 96 18.73 -4.98 -4.61
CA ARG A 96 19.81 -5.91 -4.98
C ARG A 96 21.13 -5.53 -4.31
N GLY A 97 21.35 -4.25 -4.04
CA GLY A 97 22.56 -3.72 -3.41
C GLY A 97 23.51 -3.05 -4.39
N VAL A 98 24.69 -2.75 -3.88
CA VAL A 98 25.73 -2.05 -4.64
C VAL A 98 26.51 -3.06 -5.48
N GLY A 99 26.70 -2.74 -6.78
CA GLY A 99 27.45 -3.61 -7.69
C GLY A 99 27.91 -2.90 -8.95
N GLU A 100 28.47 -3.67 -9.87
CA GLU A 100 28.88 -3.20 -11.18
C GLU A 100 27.67 -2.88 -12.07
N LEU A 101 27.86 -2.08 -13.12
CA LEU A 101 26.83 -1.77 -14.11
C LEU A 101 26.53 -3.00 -14.99
N SER A 102 25.68 -3.87 -14.46
CA SER A 102 25.33 -5.17 -15.05
C SER A 102 23.90 -5.55 -14.68
N TYR A 103 23.25 -6.36 -15.51
CA TYR A 103 21.99 -7.03 -15.17
C TYR A 103 22.19 -8.42 -14.56
N ASP A 104 23.44 -8.87 -14.42
CA ASP A 104 23.77 -10.12 -13.74
C ASP A 104 23.52 -9.93 -12.23
N PRO A 105 22.66 -10.73 -11.59
CA PRO A 105 22.44 -10.68 -10.15
C PRO A 105 23.72 -10.87 -9.34
N GLY A 106 24.70 -11.60 -9.86
CA GLY A 106 26.01 -11.83 -9.23
C GLY A 106 26.89 -10.59 -9.14
N ALA A 107 26.56 -9.51 -9.87
CA ALA A 107 27.25 -8.23 -9.78
C ALA A 107 27.07 -7.54 -8.41
N CYS A 108 26.04 -7.89 -7.65
CA CYS A 108 25.75 -7.33 -6.33
C CYS A 108 25.91 -8.39 -5.24
N PRO A 109 27.03 -8.41 -4.51
CA PRO A 109 27.33 -9.46 -3.55
C PRO A 109 26.43 -9.42 -2.29
N THR A 110 25.84 -8.27 -1.98
CA THR A 110 25.06 -8.09 -0.74
C THR A 110 23.88 -7.15 -0.98
N PRO A 111 22.63 -7.59 -0.67
CA PRO A 111 21.45 -6.72 -0.71
C PRO A 111 21.56 -5.55 0.26
N SER A 112 20.98 -4.39 -0.11
CA SER A 112 20.81 -3.25 0.81
C SER A 112 19.44 -3.27 1.46
N VAL A 113 19.40 -2.97 2.76
CA VAL A 113 18.16 -2.87 3.54
C VAL A 113 18.05 -1.48 4.14
N VAL A 114 17.01 -0.74 3.77
CA VAL A 114 16.73 0.60 4.28
C VAL A 114 15.39 0.62 5.00
N VAL A 115 15.35 1.20 6.20
CA VAL A 115 14.10 1.46 6.93
C VAL A 115 13.94 2.97 7.10
N ILE A 116 12.86 3.51 6.55
CA ILE A 116 12.47 4.91 6.68
C ILE A 116 11.33 4.98 7.69
N VAL A 117 11.48 5.81 8.72
CA VAL A 117 10.42 6.10 9.68
C VAL A 117 10.13 7.59 9.65
N LYS A 118 8.86 7.94 9.61
CA LYS A 118 8.32 9.30 9.69
C LYS A 118 7.05 9.30 10.54
N ALA A 119 6.61 10.46 10.99
CA ALA A 119 5.28 10.58 11.56
C ALA A 119 4.22 10.14 10.54
N GLN A 120 3.24 9.38 10.99
CA GLN A 120 2.09 9.02 10.16
C GLN A 120 1.27 10.29 9.89
N VAL A 121 0.94 10.50 8.63
CA VAL A 121 0.04 11.58 8.21
C VAL A 121 -1.21 10.96 7.63
N ASP A 122 -2.32 11.12 8.32
CA ASP A 122 -3.61 10.66 7.84
C ASP A 122 -4.17 11.62 6.78
N PRO A 123 -5.02 11.16 5.85
CA PRO A 123 -5.82 12.03 5.00
C PRO A 123 -6.58 13.09 5.80
N SER A 124 -6.91 14.20 5.14
CA SER A 124 -7.73 15.22 5.78
C SER A 124 -9.09 14.66 6.22
N VAL A 125 -9.68 15.27 7.23
CA VAL A 125 -11.05 14.94 7.68
C VAL A 125 -12.03 15.01 6.50
N ASP A 126 -11.90 16.01 5.64
CA ASP A 126 -12.72 16.15 4.43
C ASP A 126 -12.62 14.95 3.49
N ALA A 127 -11.45 14.31 3.37
CA ALA A 127 -11.29 13.11 2.54
C ALA A 127 -12.12 11.92 3.06
N TYR A 128 -12.33 11.82 4.36
CA TYR A 128 -13.18 10.79 4.97
C TYR A 128 -14.65 11.18 5.01
N GLU A 129 -14.98 12.44 5.25
CA GLU A 129 -16.34 12.92 5.42
C GLU A 129 -17.05 13.18 4.09
N ARG A 130 -16.33 13.72 3.11
CA ARG A 130 -16.87 14.11 1.79
C ARG A 130 -16.44 13.17 0.68
N GLY A 131 -15.38 12.39 0.91
CA GLY A 131 -14.77 11.53 -0.09
C GLY A 131 -13.86 12.26 -1.06
N VAL A 132 -13.16 11.48 -1.89
CA VAL A 132 -12.17 11.97 -2.85
C VAL A 132 -12.66 11.80 -4.29
N THR A 133 -12.05 12.57 -5.21
CA THR A 133 -12.24 12.41 -6.65
C THR A 133 -11.16 11.49 -7.21
N LEU A 134 -11.55 10.50 -8.01
CA LEU A 134 -10.66 9.66 -8.80
C LEU A 134 -10.66 10.12 -10.26
N ALA A 135 -9.64 9.73 -11.03
CA ALA A 135 -9.59 9.94 -12.48
C ALA A 135 -9.37 8.60 -13.20
N LEU A 136 -10.11 8.33 -14.26
CA LEU A 136 -9.84 7.22 -15.18
C LEU A 136 -8.63 7.60 -16.06
N VAL A 137 -7.46 7.03 -15.79
CA VAL A 137 -6.23 7.38 -16.51
C VAL A 137 -5.99 6.45 -17.71
N ASP A 138 -5.21 6.96 -18.70
CA ASP A 138 -4.89 6.19 -19.92
C ASP A 138 -3.70 5.24 -19.71
N VAL A 139 -2.91 5.45 -18.66
CA VAL A 139 -1.78 4.58 -18.32
C VAL A 139 -2.31 3.20 -17.94
N VAL A 140 -1.96 2.21 -18.77
CA VAL A 140 -2.30 0.81 -18.53
C VAL A 140 -1.41 0.25 -17.43
N ARG A 141 -2.00 -0.51 -16.50
CA ARG A 141 -1.25 -1.21 -15.45
C ARG A 141 -0.30 -2.24 -16.07
N ASN A 142 0.90 -2.37 -15.52
CA ASN A 142 1.89 -3.32 -16.00
C ASN A 142 1.28 -4.70 -16.28
N HIS A 143 1.65 -5.28 -17.42
CA HIS A 143 1.25 -6.63 -17.78
C HIS A 143 1.94 -7.65 -16.87
N PRO A 144 1.23 -8.68 -16.34
CA PRO A 144 1.83 -9.70 -15.47
C PRO A 144 3.04 -10.44 -16.07
N GLY A 145 3.07 -10.59 -17.39
CA GLY A 145 4.19 -11.17 -18.14
C GLY A 145 5.36 -10.22 -18.40
N SER A 146 5.28 -8.97 -17.93
CA SER A 146 6.36 -7.97 -17.99
C SER A 146 6.86 -7.69 -16.57
N VAL A 147 6.44 -6.59 -15.95
CA VAL A 147 6.70 -6.31 -14.53
C VAL A 147 5.48 -6.71 -13.73
N ASN A 148 5.52 -7.91 -13.14
CA ASN A 148 4.34 -8.51 -12.51
C ASN A 148 3.82 -7.63 -11.36
N PRO A 149 2.55 -7.15 -11.41
CA PRO A 149 1.95 -6.31 -10.37
C PRO A 149 1.84 -6.94 -8.98
N LEU A 150 1.93 -8.27 -8.89
CA LEU A 150 1.98 -8.97 -7.60
C LEU A 150 3.25 -8.65 -6.80
N ILE A 151 4.31 -8.21 -7.48
CA ILE A 151 5.56 -7.78 -6.86
C ILE A 151 5.39 -6.34 -6.37
N LYS A 152 5.58 -6.12 -5.07
CA LYS A 152 5.67 -4.76 -4.52
C LYS A 152 7.06 -4.19 -4.79
N SER A 153 7.31 -3.91 -6.08
CA SER A 153 8.60 -3.49 -6.63
C SER A 153 8.90 -2.00 -6.38
N ASN A 154 10.17 -1.66 -6.26
CA ASN A 154 10.66 -0.28 -6.28
C ASN A 154 10.52 0.39 -7.67
N ASN A 155 10.27 -0.37 -8.73
CA ASN A 155 10.00 0.17 -10.07
C ASN A 155 8.56 0.72 -10.12
N LEU A 156 8.41 1.97 -9.74
CA LEU A 156 7.11 2.65 -9.60
C LEU A 156 6.81 3.64 -10.74
N LEU A 157 7.56 3.59 -11.85
CA LEU A 157 7.37 4.54 -12.95
C LEU A 157 5.95 4.47 -13.54
N ASN A 158 5.39 3.27 -13.70
CA ASN A 158 4.00 3.08 -14.16
C ASN A 158 2.99 3.81 -13.25
N ASN A 159 3.12 3.65 -11.94
CA ASN A 159 2.28 4.32 -10.95
C ASN A 159 2.49 5.84 -10.94
N ALA A 160 3.75 6.30 -11.09
CA ALA A 160 4.08 7.73 -11.11
C ALA A 160 3.49 8.42 -12.35
N LEU A 161 3.55 7.81 -13.53
CA LEU A 161 2.94 8.32 -14.75
C LEU A 161 1.40 8.41 -14.62
N ALA A 162 0.78 7.38 -14.07
CA ALA A 162 -0.66 7.38 -13.80
C ALA A 162 -1.06 8.48 -12.80
N MET A 163 -0.28 8.65 -11.72
CA MET A 163 -0.50 9.73 -10.74
C MET A 163 -0.36 11.12 -11.37
N GLN A 164 0.61 11.33 -12.27
CA GLN A 164 0.75 12.61 -12.97
C GLN A 164 -0.48 12.95 -13.82
N GLN A 165 -1.10 11.96 -14.49
CA GLN A 165 -2.34 12.18 -15.21
C GLN A 165 -3.49 12.54 -14.28
N ALA A 166 -3.64 11.83 -13.16
CA ALA A 166 -4.66 12.13 -12.16
C ALA A 166 -4.48 13.54 -11.55
N ALA A 167 -3.26 13.89 -11.18
CA ALA A 167 -2.94 15.21 -10.60
C ALA A 167 -3.26 16.36 -11.55
N ARG A 168 -2.98 16.22 -12.86
CA ARG A 168 -3.35 17.23 -13.89
C ARG A 168 -4.87 17.44 -14.01
N ARG A 169 -5.67 16.43 -13.62
CA ARG A 169 -7.14 16.51 -13.58
C ARG A 169 -7.67 16.90 -12.19
N GLY A 170 -6.79 17.26 -11.23
CA GLY A 170 -7.16 17.61 -9.86
C GLY A 170 -7.71 16.42 -9.06
N ALA A 171 -7.46 15.19 -9.49
CA ALA A 171 -7.91 13.99 -8.81
C ALA A 171 -6.93 13.53 -7.72
N TYR A 172 -7.46 12.86 -6.71
CA TYR A 172 -6.71 12.31 -5.59
C TYR A 172 -5.85 11.11 -6.00
N GLU A 173 -6.40 10.21 -6.83
CA GLU A 173 -5.70 9.08 -7.46
C GLU A 173 -6.23 8.78 -8.86
N GLY A 174 -5.39 8.11 -9.66
CA GLY A 174 -5.78 7.57 -10.95
C GLY A 174 -6.22 6.11 -10.85
N VAL A 175 -7.31 5.76 -11.49
CA VAL A 175 -7.78 4.38 -11.68
C VAL A 175 -7.14 3.82 -12.94
N MET A 176 -6.35 2.76 -12.80
CA MET A 176 -5.67 2.09 -13.90
C MET A 176 -6.44 0.86 -14.36
N ARG A 177 -6.52 0.69 -15.66
CA ARG A 177 -7.02 -0.53 -16.31
C ARG A 177 -5.86 -1.44 -16.69
N ASN A 178 -6.14 -2.74 -16.77
CA ASN A 178 -5.22 -3.70 -17.36
C ASN A 178 -5.32 -3.70 -18.89
N PHE A 179 -4.52 -4.54 -19.54
CA PHE A 179 -4.49 -4.69 -21.01
C PHE A 179 -5.79 -5.25 -21.61
N ARG A 180 -6.72 -5.79 -20.80
CA ARG A 180 -8.04 -6.24 -21.21
C ARG A 180 -9.12 -5.17 -21.04
N GLY A 181 -8.74 -3.95 -20.62
CA GLY A 181 -9.68 -2.87 -20.32
C GLY A 181 -10.49 -3.10 -19.03
N GLU A 182 -10.05 -4.00 -18.16
CA GLU A 182 -10.63 -4.23 -16.84
C GLU A 182 -9.92 -3.31 -15.82
N ILE A 183 -10.66 -2.81 -14.84
CA ILE A 183 -10.06 -2.08 -13.73
C ILE A 183 -9.15 -3.02 -12.95
N ALA A 184 -7.92 -2.56 -12.71
CA ALA A 184 -6.95 -3.26 -11.87
C ALA A 184 -6.92 -2.67 -10.45
N GLU A 185 -6.38 -1.48 -10.31
CA GLU A 185 -6.21 -0.79 -9.03
C GLU A 185 -6.04 0.72 -9.25
N CYS A 186 -5.94 1.49 -8.19
CA CYS A 186 -5.53 2.88 -8.26
C CYS A 186 -3.99 3.03 -8.19
N THR A 187 -3.50 4.26 -8.33
CA THR A 187 -2.06 4.56 -8.39
C THR A 187 -1.29 4.13 -7.14
N THR A 188 -1.90 4.17 -5.96
CA THR A 188 -1.26 3.78 -4.68
C THR A 188 -2.18 2.97 -3.76
N SER A 189 -3.35 2.54 -4.26
CA SER A 189 -4.39 1.85 -3.48
C SER A 189 -5.17 0.83 -4.30
N ASN A 190 -5.87 -0.09 -3.63
CA ASN A 190 -6.83 -0.96 -4.27
C ASN A 190 -8.20 -0.28 -4.32
N LEU A 191 -8.98 -0.57 -5.37
CA LEU A 191 -10.32 -0.02 -5.57
C LEU A 191 -11.38 -1.03 -5.14
N PHE A 192 -12.45 -0.49 -4.57
CA PHE A 192 -13.71 -1.17 -4.32
C PHE A 192 -14.86 -0.35 -4.86
N VAL A 193 -15.86 -1.01 -5.39
CA VAL A 193 -17.19 -0.45 -5.69
C VAL A 193 -18.23 -1.16 -4.85
N VAL A 194 -19.31 -0.48 -4.52
CA VAL A 194 -20.45 -1.11 -3.85
C VAL A 194 -21.61 -1.17 -4.83
N LYS A 195 -22.21 -2.35 -4.93
CA LYS A 195 -23.43 -2.57 -5.71
C LYS A 195 -24.39 -3.45 -4.92
N ASP A 196 -25.62 -2.98 -4.77
CA ASP A 196 -26.68 -3.70 -4.03
C ASP A 196 -26.23 -4.19 -2.64
N GLY A 197 -25.49 -3.33 -1.92
CA GLY A 197 -24.99 -3.62 -0.56
C GLY A 197 -23.76 -4.55 -0.51
N VAL A 198 -23.21 -4.99 -1.63
CA VAL A 198 -22.01 -5.83 -1.72
C VAL A 198 -20.81 -4.99 -2.12
N ALA A 199 -19.72 -5.06 -1.37
CA ALA A 199 -18.44 -4.44 -1.74
C ALA A 199 -17.67 -5.38 -2.71
N LEU A 200 -17.39 -4.88 -3.91
CA LEU A 200 -16.73 -5.62 -4.98
C LEU A 200 -15.35 -5.03 -5.27
N THR A 201 -14.34 -5.86 -5.43
CA THR A 201 -12.97 -5.46 -5.78
C THR A 201 -12.43 -6.35 -6.89
N PRO A 202 -11.56 -5.84 -7.79
CA PRO A 202 -10.98 -6.66 -8.84
C PRO A 202 -10.23 -7.87 -8.28
N PRO A 203 -10.29 -9.05 -8.93
CA PRO A 203 -9.52 -10.23 -8.57
C PRO A 203 -8.04 -10.03 -8.92
N LEU A 204 -7.14 -10.82 -8.32
CA LEU A 204 -5.69 -10.70 -8.55
C LEU A 204 -5.30 -10.91 -10.02
N GLU A 205 -6.06 -11.70 -10.77
CA GLU A 205 -5.89 -11.97 -12.20
C GLU A 205 -6.11 -10.71 -13.06
N SER A 206 -6.74 -9.67 -12.52
CA SER A 206 -6.83 -8.35 -13.17
C SER A 206 -5.50 -7.59 -13.13
N GLY A 207 -4.46 -8.10 -12.44
CA GLY A 207 -3.13 -7.53 -12.46
C GLY A 207 -2.95 -6.38 -11.46
N LEU A 208 -3.30 -6.60 -10.23
CA LEU A 208 -3.16 -5.64 -9.12
C LEU A 208 -2.24 -6.16 -8.03
N LEU A 209 -1.79 -5.25 -7.16
CA LEU A 209 -1.07 -5.63 -5.97
C LEU A 209 -2.01 -6.31 -4.95
N PRO A 210 -1.64 -7.47 -4.36
CA PRO A 210 -2.40 -8.08 -3.28
C PRO A 210 -2.31 -7.22 -2.01
N GLY A 211 -3.20 -6.23 -1.89
CA GLY A 211 -3.19 -5.25 -0.79
C GLY A 211 -3.49 -5.90 0.56
N ILE A 212 -2.69 -5.57 1.59
CA ILE A 212 -2.91 -6.07 2.96
C ILE A 212 -4.25 -5.55 3.50
N THR A 213 -4.53 -4.26 3.33
CA THR A 213 -5.82 -3.68 3.71
C THR A 213 -6.97 -4.28 2.90
N ARG A 214 -6.79 -4.48 1.58
CA ARG A 214 -7.76 -5.17 0.73
C ARG A 214 -8.10 -6.56 1.28
N ALA A 215 -7.09 -7.38 1.57
CA ALA A 215 -7.28 -8.72 2.11
C ALA A 215 -7.96 -8.69 3.49
N PHE A 216 -7.58 -7.74 4.35
CA PHE A 216 -8.15 -7.60 5.68
C PHE A 216 -9.63 -7.20 5.66
N LEU A 217 -10.09 -6.47 4.63
CA LEU A 217 -11.51 -6.12 4.50
C LEU A 217 -12.43 -7.33 4.23
N PHE A 218 -11.93 -8.42 3.67
CA PHE A 218 -12.74 -9.65 3.57
C PHE A 218 -13.06 -10.23 4.96
N GLU A 219 -12.09 -10.19 5.87
CA GLU A 219 -12.24 -10.66 7.25
C GLU A 219 -13.17 -9.72 8.05
N VAL A 220 -12.86 -8.43 7.99
CA VAL A 220 -13.64 -7.38 8.66
C VAL A 220 -15.08 -7.33 8.16
N GLY A 221 -15.29 -7.46 6.86
CA GLY A 221 -16.62 -7.52 6.26
C GLY A 221 -17.42 -8.73 6.71
N ALA A 222 -16.78 -9.91 6.78
CA ALA A 222 -17.42 -11.12 7.27
C ALA A 222 -17.86 -10.97 8.75
N GLU A 223 -17.01 -10.41 9.60
CA GLU A 223 -17.32 -10.14 11.01
C GLU A 223 -18.45 -9.10 11.17
N ALA A 224 -18.46 -8.08 10.29
CA ALA A 224 -19.48 -7.02 10.32
C ALA A 224 -20.79 -7.38 9.58
N GLY A 225 -20.88 -8.56 8.96
CA GLY A 225 -22.04 -8.97 8.17
C GLY A 225 -22.17 -8.22 6.84
N ILE A 226 -21.09 -7.62 6.34
CA ILE A 226 -21.05 -6.89 5.08
C ILE A 226 -20.33 -7.76 4.04
N PRO A 227 -21.00 -8.20 2.98
CA PRO A 227 -20.38 -9.07 1.98
C PRO A 227 -19.32 -8.31 1.17
N VAL A 228 -18.09 -8.88 1.16
CA VAL A 228 -16.97 -8.41 0.34
C VAL A 228 -16.60 -9.53 -0.63
N ARG A 229 -16.54 -9.23 -1.93
CA ARG A 229 -16.30 -10.24 -2.98
C ARG A 229 -15.34 -9.73 -4.04
N GLU A 230 -14.69 -10.65 -4.75
CA GLU A 230 -13.97 -10.35 -5.97
C GLU A 230 -14.92 -10.37 -7.17
N ALA A 231 -14.73 -9.41 -8.08
CA ALA A 231 -15.44 -9.34 -9.35
C ALA A 231 -14.59 -8.61 -10.39
N VAL A 232 -14.62 -9.05 -11.64
CA VAL A 232 -14.04 -8.27 -12.74
C VAL A 232 -14.85 -7.01 -12.91
N LEU A 233 -14.17 -5.85 -12.80
CA LEU A 233 -14.77 -4.54 -12.88
C LEU A 233 -14.29 -3.81 -14.14
N ARG A 234 -15.19 -3.01 -14.72
CA ARG A 234 -14.93 -2.11 -15.85
C ARG A 234 -15.35 -0.68 -15.50
N ASP A 235 -15.03 0.27 -16.35
CA ASP A 235 -15.37 1.69 -16.11
C ASP A 235 -16.86 1.88 -15.79
N ASN A 236 -17.76 1.18 -16.49
CA ASN A 236 -19.20 1.27 -16.24
C ASN A 236 -19.61 0.77 -14.86
N ASP A 237 -18.89 -0.20 -14.29
CA ASP A 237 -19.18 -0.71 -12.95
C ASP A 237 -18.84 0.33 -11.90
N LEU A 238 -17.74 1.09 -12.10
CA LEU A 238 -17.36 2.21 -11.25
C LEU A 238 -18.32 3.40 -11.42
N LEU A 239 -18.64 3.78 -12.67
CA LEU A 239 -19.48 4.92 -12.99
C LEU A 239 -20.95 4.75 -12.53
N LYS A 240 -21.42 3.50 -12.46
CA LYS A 240 -22.78 3.13 -12.03
C LYS A 240 -22.84 2.50 -10.64
N ALA A 241 -21.76 2.55 -9.90
CA ALA A 241 -21.71 2.04 -8.52
C ALA A 241 -22.60 2.86 -7.60
N ASP A 242 -23.14 2.21 -6.57
CA ASP A 242 -23.90 2.88 -5.52
C ASP A 242 -22.94 3.65 -4.59
N GLU A 243 -21.73 3.09 -4.35
CA GLU A 243 -20.62 3.69 -3.62
C GLU A 243 -19.30 3.23 -4.22
N ALA A 244 -18.22 3.98 -3.96
CA ALA A 244 -16.87 3.49 -4.19
C ALA A 244 -15.93 3.95 -3.07
N PHE A 245 -14.83 3.22 -2.88
CA PHE A 245 -13.78 3.57 -1.95
C PHE A 245 -12.44 2.96 -2.37
N ILE A 246 -11.37 3.54 -1.86
CA ILE A 246 -10.01 3.05 -2.06
C ILE A 246 -9.39 2.61 -0.73
N THR A 247 -8.43 1.70 -0.78
CA THR A 247 -7.81 1.14 0.42
C THR A 247 -6.30 1.09 0.33
N SER A 248 -5.63 1.51 1.39
CA SER A 248 -4.18 1.33 1.54
C SER A 248 -3.79 1.24 3.02
N THR A 249 -2.62 0.72 3.30
CA THR A 249 -2.12 0.54 4.68
C THR A 249 -2.09 1.85 5.48
N THR A 250 -1.69 2.96 4.86
CA THR A 250 -1.48 4.24 5.55
C THR A 250 -2.76 5.07 5.69
N ARG A 251 -3.81 4.76 4.91
CA ARG A 251 -5.04 5.55 4.84
C ARG A 251 -6.30 4.77 5.26
N GLY A 252 -6.17 3.45 5.43
CA GLY A 252 -7.34 2.59 5.70
C GLY A 252 -8.32 2.59 4.54
N VAL A 253 -9.59 2.90 4.82
CA VAL A 253 -10.69 2.98 3.85
C VAL A 253 -11.01 4.46 3.60
N VAL A 254 -10.82 4.93 2.37
CA VAL A 254 -11.10 6.32 1.97
C VAL A 254 -12.24 6.32 0.95
N PRO A 255 -13.39 6.96 1.22
CA PRO A 255 -14.49 7.04 0.28
C PRO A 255 -14.08 7.76 -1.01
N ALA A 256 -14.57 7.27 -2.16
CA ALA A 256 -14.46 7.93 -3.46
C ALA A 256 -15.88 8.27 -3.93
N THR A 257 -16.15 9.57 -4.09
CA THR A 257 -17.50 10.07 -4.36
C THR A 257 -17.64 10.66 -5.75
N LYS A 258 -16.54 10.74 -6.49
CA LYS A 258 -16.50 11.28 -7.85
C LYS A 258 -15.43 10.56 -8.67
N VAL A 259 -15.71 10.35 -9.94
CA VAL A 259 -14.71 9.92 -10.93
C VAL A 259 -14.76 10.87 -12.13
N ASP A 260 -13.63 11.48 -12.48
CA ASP A 260 -13.55 12.61 -13.39
C ASP A 260 -14.60 13.67 -13.00
N ASP A 261 -15.54 13.99 -13.88
CA ASP A 261 -16.63 14.94 -13.62
C ASP A 261 -17.94 14.30 -13.15
N GLN A 262 -18.01 12.98 -13.05
CA GLN A 262 -19.21 12.25 -12.70
C GLN A 262 -19.25 11.87 -11.22
N ALA A 263 -20.35 12.18 -10.54
CA ALA A 263 -20.60 11.70 -9.18
C ALA A 263 -20.84 10.17 -9.18
N ILE A 264 -20.33 9.50 -8.17
CA ILE A 264 -20.59 8.08 -7.89
C ILE A 264 -21.76 8.00 -6.91
N GLY A 265 -22.78 7.23 -7.25
CA GLY A 265 -23.99 7.10 -6.45
C GLY A 265 -24.63 8.45 -6.14
N SER A 266 -24.80 8.77 -4.86
CA SER A 266 -25.35 10.05 -4.39
C SER A 266 -24.34 11.21 -4.33
N GLY A 267 -23.06 10.94 -4.67
CA GLY A 267 -21.98 11.95 -4.58
C GLY A 267 -21.49 12.22 -3.14
N VAL A 268 -21.87 11.37 -2.19
CA VAL A 268 -21.39 11.41 -0.80
C VAL A 268 -21.02 9.99 -0.34
N PRO A 269 -20.16 9.85 0.70
CA PRO A 269 -19.80 8.53 1.21
C PRO A 269 -21.03 7.73 1.67
N GLY A 270 -21.20 6.54 1.13
CA GLY A 270 -22.34 5.70 1.40
C GLY A 270 -22.22 4.86 2.68
N PRO A 271 -23.32 4.20 3.09
CA PRO A 271 -23.38 3.48 4.36
C PRO A 271 -22.46 2.26 4.43
N VAL A 272 -22.27 1.51 3.34
CA VAL A 272 -21.39 0.33 3.31
C VAL A 272 -19.92 0.75 3.48
N THR A 273 -19.50 1.78 2.77
CA THR A 273 -18.14 2.35 2.88
C THR A 273 -17.86 2.83 4.31
N ARG A 274 -18.81 3.57 4.92
CA ARG A 274 -18.67 4.06 6.29
C ARG A 274 -18.61 2.91 7.30
N ALA A 275 -19.47 1.89 7.16
CA ALA A 275 -19.50 0.74 8.05
C ALA A 275 -18.21 -0.09 7.96
N LEU A 276 -17.70 -0.38 6.75
CA LEU A 276 -16.42 -1.07 6.55
C LEU A 276 -15.25 -0.27 7.10
N GLY A 277 -15.23 1.05 6.92
CA GLY A 277 -14.20 1.93 7.47
C GLY A 277 -14.19 1.94 9.00
N ALA A 278 -15.36 2.02 9.63
CA ALA A 278 -15.50 1.96 11.08
C ALA A 278 -15.05 0.59 11.63
N ALA A 279 -15.52 -0.51 11.03
CA ALA A 279 -15.16 -1.87 11.44
C ALA A 279 -13.64 -2.13 11.25
N TYR A 280 -13.03 -1.65 10.15
CA TYR A 280 -11.59 -1.72 9.95
C TYR A 280 -10.82 -1.02 11.07
N ASN A 281 -11.19 0.21 11.41
CA ASN A 281 -10.52 0.99 12.45
C ASN A 281 -10.69 0.35 13.84
N GLN A 282 -11.89 -0.11 14.16
CA GLN A 282 -12.15 -0.81 15.41
C GLN A 282 -11.28 -2.06 15.54
N LYS A 283 -11.26 -2.91 14.50
CA LYS A 283 -10.47 -4.15 14.51
C LYS A 283 -8.97 -3.89 14.59
N ALA A 284 -8.48 -2.84 13.91
CA ALA A 284 -7.08 -2.44 13.99
C ALA A 284 -6.68 -2.04 15.43
N GLN A 285 -7.55 -1.28 16.11
CA GLN A 285 -7.34 -0.90 17.50
C GLN A 285 -7.37 -2.11 18.45
N GLU A 286 -8.29 -3.05 18.26
CA GLU A 286 -8.41 -4.25 19.07
C GLU A 286 -7.15 -5.11 18.98
N LEU A 287 -6.72 -5.46 17.75
CA LEU A 287 -5.55 -6.32 17.51
C LEU A 287 -4.25 -5.75 18.07
N THR A 288 -4.09 -4.43 18.01
CA THR A 288 -2.86 -3.78 18.49
C THR A 288 -2.82 -3.63 20.00
N ARG A 289 -3.97 -3.43 20.68
CA ARG A 289 -4.08 -3.44 22.16
C ARG A 289 -3.84 -4.83 22.75
N GLU A 290 -4.32 -5.89 22.11
CA GLU A 290 -4.05 -7.27 22.55
C GLU A 290 -2.57 -7.63 22.44
N THR A 291 -1.88 -7.15 21.40
CA THR A 291 -0.45 -7.35 21.23
C THR A 291 0.36 -6.68 22.34
N GLU A 292 -0.08 -5.53 22.81
CA GLU A 292 0.56 -4.81 23.92
C GLU A 292 0.41 -5.57 25.26
N LYS A 293 -0.80 -6.08 25.54
CA LYS A 293 -1.08 -6.87 26.76
C LYS A 293 -0.30 -8.19 26.84
N ARG A 294 0.05 -8.81 25.72
CA ARG A 294 0.85 -10.06 25.68
C ARG A 294 2.34 -9.82 25.89
N LYS A 295 2.80 -8.59 25.83
CA LYS A 295 4.21 -8.20 26.02
C LYS A 295 4.51 -7.62 27.40
N ALA A 296 3.46 -7.18 28.12
CA ALA A 296 3.53 -6.74 29.50
C ALA A 296 3.39 -7.94 30.47
#